data_cadd7bf83588d3f8d51f91cf549e6e50
#
_entry.id   cadd7bf83588d3f8d51f91cf549e6e50
#
_cell.length_a   1.000
_cell.length_b   1.000
_cell.length_c   1.000
_cell.angle_alpha   90.00
_cell.angle_beta   90.00
_cell.angle_gamma   90.00
#
_symmetry.space_group_name_H-M   'P 1'
#
loop_
_entity.id
_entity.type
_entity.pdbx_description
1 polymer ?
#
loop_
_entity_poly.entity_id
_entity_poly.type
_entity_poly.pdbx_seq_one_letter_code
_entity_poly.pdbx_strand_id
1 'polypeptide(L)'
;MRRPHQTVERNTFATQWKNSSFQRWLRTIGTIAVVIALGFAGFRLRDLVSASFTQISSLTLPALALVAACWLTMLVSRGLVYRLTHAHLKFRHGVVLDQVNLAAANGLPGGSVLGIAARVKICRRLGHGSDQAALTVFASGQAFAIGRWVCLVVVICSSMVLRGMTAIDFLELGGTAIALILSGCIWVILSSDSRMSQAVLHFAENLITRTSRTEGAFRRARFRASIHRFRSGANLLVRQRAPHLIGAGAFSTLFGALILVIVVDDLSPAAISTIDILRAYLLARVATSFIPTPGGVGVLDGAIAAGLITAGVEPSIALSAVIVYRAFTFALPIALGSLLYLVWRRDDVQENEAEPEDDGSTTPDSDDGTSDPLLHAA
;
A
#
# COMPACT_ATOMS: atom_id res chain seq x y z
N MET A 1 2.27 -61.56 20.93
CA MET A 1 2.65 -60.39 20.07
C MET A 1 1.77 -59.19 20.42
N ARG A 2 2.29 -58.22 21.18
CA ARG A 2 1.58 -56.99 21.62
C ARG A 2 2.01 -55.86 20.70
N ARG A 3 1.04 -55.11 20.14
CA ARG A 3 1.27 -53.96 19.26
C ARG A 3 1.63 -52.70 20.08
N PRO A 4 2.73 -51.96 19.81
CA PRO A 4 3.06 -50.69 20.42
C PRO A 4 2.83 -49.56 19.40
N HIS A 5 1.59 -49.09 19.20
CA HIS A 5 1.34 -47.96 18.29
C HIS A 5 0.29 -46.93 18.78
N GLN A 6 0.00 -46.81 20.06
CA GLN A 6 -1.02 -45.86 20.50
C GLN A 6 -0.55 -44.75 21.48
N THR A 7 0.74 -44.67 21.80
CA THR A 7 1.23 -43.68 22.80
C THR A 7 1.87 -42.43 22.22
N VAL A 8 2.16 -42.37 20.89
CA VAL A 8 2.85 -41.21 20.29
C VAL A 8 1.89 -40.08 19.86
N GLU A 9 0.63 -40.40 19.51
CA GLU A 9 -0.32 -39.35 19.04
C GLU A 9 -0.93 -38.52 20.19
N ARG A 10 -1.02 -39.01 21.39
CA ARG A 10 -1.60 -38.24 22.53
C ARG A 10 -0.74 -37.09 23.03
N ASN A 11 0.58 -37.17 22.87
CA ASN A 11 1.49 -36.11 23.34
C ASN A 11 1.60 -34.93 22.39
N THR A 12 1.38 -35.12 21.08
CA THR A 12 1.42 -34.03 20.11
C THR A 12 0.18 -33.14 20.17
N PHE A 13 -1.00 -33.70 20.42
CA PHE A 13 -2.22 -32.90 20.58
C PHE A 13 -2.21 -32.04 21.86
N ALA A 14 -1.70 -32.55 22.96
CA ALA A 14 -1.65 -31.82 24.24
C ALA A 14 -0.67 -30.65 24.22
N THR A 15 0.46 -30.76 23.52
CA THR A 15 1.45 -29.68 23.33
C THR A 15 0.95 -28.60 22.37
N GLN A 16 0.20 -28.98 21.36
CA GLN A 16 -0.37 -28.02 20.36
C GLN A 16 -1.50 -27.18 21.00
N TRP A 17 -2.30 -27.76 21.89
CA TRP A 17 -3.35 -27.03 22.63
C TRP A 17 -2.76 -26.07 23.67
N LYS A 18 -1.71 -26.45 24.36
CA LYS A 18 -1.04 -25.62 25.36
C LYS A 18 -0.42 -24.37 24.75
N ASN A 19 0.18 -24.49 23.56
CA ASN A 19 0.75 -23.36 22.80
C ASN A 19 -0.32 -22.39 22.26
N SER A 20 -1.46 -22.89 21.81
CA SER A 20 -2.52 -22.03 21.25
C SER A 20 -3.26 -21.23 22.34
N SER A 21 -3.41 -21.77 23.54
CA SER A 21 -4.03 -21.08 24.68
C SER A 21 -3.10 -20.01 25.24
N PHE A 22 -1.82 -20.31 25.36
CA PHE A 22 -0.79 -19.36 25.81
C PHE A 22 -0.61 -18.20 24.86
N GLN A 23 -0.60 -18.45 23.56
CA GLN A 23 -0.52 -17.38 22.54
C GLN A 23 -1.78 -16.50 22.52
N ARG A 24 -2.96 -17.07 22.75
CA ARG A 24 -4.20 -16.28 22.87
C ARG A 24 -4.16 -15.41 24.13
N TRP A 25 -3.74 -15.94 25.25
CA TRP A 25 -3.60 -15.22 26.51
C TRP A 25 -2.59 -14.06 26.40
N LEU A 26 -1.41 -14.30 25.80
CA LEU A 26 -0.41 -13.26 25.52
C LEU A 26 -0.95 -12.16 24.61
N ARG A 27 -1.70 -12.51 23.56
CA ARG A 27 -2.34 -11.53 22.68
C ARG A 27 -3.38 -10.69 23.42
N THR A 28 -4.21 -11.32 24.24
CA THR A 28 -5.24 -10.62 25.01
C THR A 28 -4.61 -9.66 26.02
N ILE A 29 -3.60 -10.10 26.79
CA ILE A 29 -2.87 -9.21 27.71
C ILE A 29 -2.17 -8.09 26.97
N GLY A 30 -1.49 -8.40 25.86
CA GLY A 30 -0.86 -7.37 25.03
C GLY A 30 -1.87 -6.33 24.53
N THR A 31 -3.05 -6.77 24.08
CA THR A 31 -4.13 -5.87 23.66
C THR A 31 -4.64 -5.00 24.82
N ILE A 32 -4.89 -5.61 25.99
CA ILE A 32 -5.35 -4.90 27.20
C ILE A 32 -4.28 -3.88 27.64
N ALA A 33 -3.01 -4.28 27.68
CA ALA A 33 -1.91 -3.38 28.05
C ALA A 33 -1.81 -2.18 27.10
N VAL A 34 -1.96 -2.41 25.78
CA VAL A 34 -1.98 -1.33 24.77
C VAL A 34 -3.18 -0.41 24.97
N VAL A 35 -4.37 -0.95 25.22
CA VAL A 35 -5.58 -0.14 25.48
C VAL A 35 -5.42 0.70 26.75
N ILE A 36 -4.89 0.11 27.83
CA ILE A 36 -4.62 0.84 29.09
C ILE A 36 -3.56 1.94 28.85
N ALA A 37 -2.47 1.63 28.14
CA ALA A 37 -1.42 2.61 27.84
C ALA A 37 -1.96 3.76 26.98
N LEU A 38 -2.79 3.48 25.99
CA LEU A 38 -3.46 4.50 25.18
C LEU A 38 -4.45 5.34 25.99
N GLY A 39 -5.23 4.71 26.87
CA GLY A 39 -6.16 5.40 27.77
C GLY A 39 -5.41 6.32 28.75
N PHE A 40 -4.32 5.86 29.34
CA PHE A 40 -3.47 6.65 30.22
C PHE A 40 -2.78 7.79 29.49
N ALA A 41 -2.25 7.54 28.31
CA ALA A 41 -1.66 8.59 27.45
C ALA A 41 -2.71 9.64 27.08
N GLY A 42 -3.91 9.24 26.66
CA GLY A 42 -5.02 10.14 26.37
C GLY A 42 -5.43 10.99 27.57
N PHE A 43 -5.49 10.39 28.76
CA PHE A 43 -5.77 11.13 30.00
C PHE A 43 -4.68 12.15 30.36
N ARG A 44 -3.40 11.79 30.19
CA ARG A 44 -2.26 12.70 30.44
C ARG A 44 -2.17 13.84 29.42
N LEU A 45 -2.60 13.58 28.21
CA LEU A 45 -2.54 14.53 27.11
C LEU A 45 -3.86 15.28 26.86
N ARG A 46 -4.87 15.10 27.73
CA ARG A 46 -6.22 15.67 27.51
C ARG A 46 -6.20 17.18 27.32
N ASP A 47 -5.37 17.90 28.10
CA ASP A 47 -5.29 19.36 28.04
C ASP A 47 -4.63 19.81 26.72
N LEU A 48 -3.60 19.09 26.26
CA LEU A 48 -2.96 19.31 24.97
C LEU A 48 -3.94 18.99 23.81
N VAL A 49 -4.70 17.91 23.94
CA VAL A 49 -5.72 17.53 22.95
C VAL A 49 -6.83 18.57 22.88
N SER A 50 -7.34 19.05 24.02
CA SER A 50 -8.37 20.09 24.05
C SER A 50 -7.87 21.42 23.46
N ALA A 51 -6.64 21.82 23.77
CA ALA A 51 -6.00 22.99 23.16
C ALA A 51 -5.86 22.83 21.65
N SER A 52 -5.52 21.63 21.17
CA SER A 52 -5.41 21.34 19.74
C SER A 52 -6.75 21.44 19.01
N PHE A 53 -7.85 21.00 19.60
CA PHE A 53 -9.19 21.20 19.00
C PHE A 53 -9.59 22.66 18.92
N THR A 54 -9.24 23.47 19.93
CA THR A 54 -9.45 24.91 19.89
C THR A 54 -8.66 25.56 18.75
N GLN A 55 -7.41 25.15 18.57
CA GLN A 55 -6.56 25.62 17.47
C GLN A 55 -7.13 25.22 16.08
N ILE A 56 -7.64 24.01 15.93
CA ILE A 56 -8.27 23.56 14.67
C ILE A 56 -9.48 24.44 14.32
N SER A 57 -10.28 24.86 15.31
CA SER A 57 -11.43 25.74 15.09
C SER A 57 -11.06 27.15 14.67
N SER A 58 -9.81 27.57 14.86
CA SER A 58 -9.28 28.86 14.42
C SER A 58 -8.69 28.85 13.00
N LEU A 59 -8.62 27.67 12.35
CA LEU A 59 -8.17 27.57 10.95
C LEU A 59 -9.01 28.47 10.05
N THR A 60 -8.33 29.24 9.23
CA THR A 60 -8.98 30.13 8.28
C THR A 60 -9.60 29.34 7.11
N LEU A 61 -10.71 29.83 6.58
CA LEU A 61 -11.38 29.20 5.43
C LEU A 61 -10.45 29.08 4.19
N PRO A 62 -9.61 30.09 3.84
CA PRO A 62 -8.63 29.93 2.77
C PRO A 62 -7.61 28.81 3.03
N ALA A 63 -7.10 28.65 4.25
CA ALA A 63 -6.18 27.57 4.59
C ALA A 63 -6.86 26.20 4.42
N LEU A 64 -8.10 26.04 4.88
CA LEU A 64 -8.86 24.81 4.70
C LEU A 64 -9.12 24.50 3.21
N ALA A 65 -9.42 25.53 2.40
CA ALA A 65 -9.58 25.36 0.96
C ALA A 65 -8.27 24.93 0.28
N LEU A 66 -7.13 25.50 0.68
CA LEU A 66 -5.80 25.09 0.19
C LEU A 66 -5.44 23.66 0.61
N VAL A 67 -5.73 23.27 1.85
CA VAL A 67 -5.55 21.87 2.32
C VAL A 67 -6.38 20.91 1.48
N ALA A 68 -7.65 21.24 1.21
CA ALA A 68 -8.53 20.43 0.36
C ALA A 68 -7.99 20.33 -1.08
N ALA A 69 -7.50 21.45 -1.64
CA ALA A 69 -6.88 21.47 -2.98
C ALA A 69 -5.60 20.61 -3.03
N CYS A 70 -4.75 20.68 -2.01
CA CYS A 70 -3.57 19.82 -1.89
C CYS A 70 -3.95 18.35 -1.80
N TRP A 71 -4.97 18.02 -1.02
CA TRP A 71 -5.48 16.65 -0.93
C TRP A 71 -6.05 16.15 -2.27
N LEU A 72 -6.84 16.95 -2.98
CA LEU A 72 -7.35 16.60 -4.31
C LEU A 72 -6.20 16.38 -5.30
N THR A 73 -5.19 17.25 -5.29
CA THR A 73 -4.00 17.10 -6.15
C THR A 73 -3.23 15.84 -5.81
N MET A 74 -3.09 15.54 -4.52
CA MET A 74 -2.52 14.28 -4.05
C MET A 74 -3.33 13.08 -4.56
N LEU A 75 -4.66 13.11 -4.46
CA LEU A 75 -5.57 12.06 -4.94
C LEU A 75 -5.40 11.82 -6.45
N VAL A 76 -5.37 12.90 -7.24
CA VAL A 76 -5.15 12.85 -8.70
C VAL A 76 -3.78 12.25 -9.01
N SER A 77 -2.72 12.70 -8.34
CA SER A 77 -1.36 12.18 -8.53
C SER A 77 -1.26 10.69 -8.21
N ARG A 78 -1.93 10.24 -7.16
CA ARG A 78 -1.99 8.82 -6.76
C ARG A 78 -2.75 7.98 -7.78
N GLY A 79 -3.90 8.45 -8.24
CA GLY A 79 -4.66 7.81 -9.33
C GLY A 79 -3.86 7.72 -10.62
N LEU A 80 -3.05 8.75 -10.94
CA LEU A 80 -2.16 8.77 -12.09
C LEU A 80 -1.05 7.72 -11.98
N VAL A 81 -0.46 7.52 -10.80
CA VAL A 81 0.52 6.44 -10.58
C VAL A 81 -0.06 5.10 -11.02
N TYR A 82 -1.28 4.75 -10.58
CA TYR A 82 -1.92 3.49 -10.97
C TYR A 82 -2.22 3.43 -12.47
N ARG A 83 -2.74 4.51 -13.07
CA ARG A 83 -2.97 4.57 -14.52
C ARG A 83 -1.70 4.33 -15.33
N LEU A 84 -0.56 4.87 -14.89
CA LEU A 84 0.71 4.74 -15.58
C LEU A 84 1.28 3.32 -15.50
N THR A 85 0.87 2.49 -14.54
CA THR A 85 1.34 1.10 -14.44
C THR A 85 0.79 0.21 -15.57
N HIS A 86 -0.33 0.58 -16.19
CA HIS A 86 -0.96 -0.22 -17.24
C HIS A 86 -1.58 0.65 -18.34
N ALA A 87 -1.31 0.33 -19.61
CA ALA A 87 -1.75 1.15 -20.76
C ALA A 87 -3.29 1.26 -20.88
N HIS A 88 -4.01 0.21 -20.51
CA HIS A 88 -5.47 0.15 -20.65
C HIS A 88 -6.24 0.51 -19.38
N LEU A 89 -5.54 0.85 -18.29
CA LEU A 89 -6.20 1.24 -17.03
C LEU A 89 -6.74 2.67 -17.15
N LYS A 90 -8.05 2.86 -17.07
CA LYS A 90 -8.66 4.18 -17.04
C LYS A 90 -8.30 4.91 -15.74
N PHE A 91 -8.20 6.23 -15.76
CA PHE A 91 -7.84 7.04 -14.59
C PHE A 91 -8.77 6.78 -13.37
N ARG A 92 -10.09 6.69 -13.61
CA ARG A 92 -11.09 6.37 -12.57
C ARG A 92 -10.77 5.07 -11.83
N HIS A 93 -10.34 4.04 -12.55
CA HIS A 93 -9.97 2.76 -11.94
C HIS A 93 -8.70 2.89 -11.09
N GLY A 94 -7.75 3.76 -11.50
CA GLY A 94 -6.57 4.08 -10.71
C GLY A 94 -6.93 4.71 -9.37
N VAL A 95 -7.87 5.65 -9.35
CA VAL A 95 -8.39 6.25 -8.11
C VAL A 95 -9.09 5.22 -7.23
N VAL A 96 -9.93 4.35 -7.80
CA VAL A 96 -10.60 3.27 -7.05
C VAL A 96 -9.57 2.33 -6.42
N LEU A 97 -8.57 1.88 -7.18
CA LEU A 97 -7.51 0.99 -6.70
C LEU A 97 -6.74 1.61 -5.53
N ASP A 98 -6.43 2.92 -5.62
CA ASP A 98 -5.72 3.64 -4.57
C ASP A 98 -6.57 3.78 -3.30
N GLN A 99 -7.80 4.30 -3.45
CA GLN A 99 -8.65 4.62 -2.30
C GLN A 99 -9.14 3.36 -1.59
N VAL A 100 -9.48 2.29 -2.31
CA VAL A 100 -9.84 0.99 -1.71
C VAL A 100 -8.65 0.39 -0.95
N ASN A 101 -7.43 0.51 -1.52
CA ASN A 101 -6.23 0.10 -0.80
C ASN A 101 -6.00 0.89 0.50
N LEU A 102 -6.17 2.22 0.45
CA LEU A 102 -6.02 3.08 1.63
C LEU A 102 -7.11 2.79 2.67
N ALA A 103 -8.35 2.60 2.24
CA ALA A 103 -9.45 2.24 3.15
C ALA A 103 -9.16 0.91 3.87
N ALA A 104 -8.70 -0.10 3.15
CA ALA A 104 -8.33 -1.38 3.76
C ALA A 104 -7.10 -1.24 4.66
N ALA A 105 -6.03 -0.59 4.18
CA ALA A 105 -4.76 -0.46 4.91
C ALA A 105 -4.92 0.35 6.22
N ASN A 106 -5.77 1.36 6.21
CA ASN A 106 -6.00 2.24 7.36
C ASN A 106 -7.10 1.71 8.29
N GLY A 107 -8.18 1.11 7.73
CA GLY A 107 -9.38 0.78 8.49
C GLY A 107 -9.41 -0.64 9.09
N LEU A 108 -8.55 -1.56 8.62
CA LEU A 108 -8.64 -2.97 9.00
C LEU A 108 -7.35 -3.49 9.66
N PRO A 109 -7.45 -4.36 10.67
CA PRO A 109 -6.28 -5.09 11.19
C PRO A 109 -5.67 -5.95 10.06
N GLY A 110 -4.36 -5.86 9.85
CA GLY A 110 -3.70 -6.51 8.70
C GLY A 110 -4.07 -5.89 7.34
N GLY A 111 -4.62 -4.67 7.36
CA GLY A 111 -5.19 -3.99 6.21
C GLY A 111 -4.24 -3.79 5.04
N SER A 112 -2.93 -3.72 5.28
CA SER A 112 -1.94 -3.65 4.19
C SER A 112 -2.02 -4.87 3.27
N VAL A 113 -2.17 -6.07 3.84
CA VAL A 113 -2.33 -7.32 3.06
C VAL A 113 -3.71 -7.36 2.39
N LEU A 114 -4.76 -6.96 3.12
CA LEU A 114 -6.11 -6.90 2.58
C LEU A 114 -6.24 -5.88 1.45
N GLY A 115 -5.55 -4.73 1.54
CA GLY A 115 -5.48 -3.73 0.49
C GLY A 115 -4.80 -4.26 -0.78
N ILE A 116 -3.72 -5.04 -0.64
CA ILE A 116 -3.08 -5.73 -1.77
C ILE A 116 -4.06 -6.72 -2.41
N ALA A 117 -4.72 -7.55 -1.60
CA ALA A 117 -5.68 -8.53 -2.08
C ALA A 117 -6.87 -7.88 -2.81
N ALA A 118 -7.41 -6.77 -2.26
CA ALA A 118 -8.48 -6.02 -2.89
C ALA A 118 -8.06 -5.45 -4.25
N ARG A 119 -6.85 -4.86 -4.36
CA ARG A 119 -6.32 -4.36 -5.64
C ARG A 119 -6.18 -5.48 -6.67
N VAL A 120 -5.63 -6.61 -6.28
CA VAL A 120 -5.50 -7.78 -7.18
C VAL A 120 -6.88 -8.26 -7.64
N LYS A 121 -7.87 -8.32 -6.73
CA LYS A 121 -9.23 -8.70 -7.07
C LYS A 121 -9.88 -7.73 -8.07
N ILE A 122 -9.76 -6.42 -7.83
CA ILE A 122 -10.29 -5.38 -8.73
C ILE A 122 -9.59 -5.47 -10.11
N CYS A 123 -8.26 -5.56 -10.16
CA CYS A 123 -7.52 -5.69 -11.43
C CYS A 123 -7.97 -6.93 -12.22
N ARG A 124 -8.16 -8.07 -11.56
CA ARG A 124 -8.59 -9.31 -12.23
C ARG A 124 -10.00 -9.19 -12.82
N ARG A 125 -10.92 -8.51 -12.14
CA ARG A 125 -12.28 -8.28 -12.63
C ARG A 125 -12.32 -7.26 -13.77
N LEU A 126 -11.36 -6.35 -13.84
CA LEU A 126 -11.16 -5.47 -14.99
C LEU A 126 -10.53 -6.19 -16.20
N GLY A 127 -10.45 -7.53 -16.18
CA GLY A 127 -9.90 -8.34 -17.26
C GLY A 127 -8.38 -8.45 -17.28
N HIS A 128 -7.69 -7.93 -16.24
CA HIS A 128 -6.22 -8.00 -16.17
C HIS A 128 -5.74 -9.33 -15.59
N GLY A 129 -4.70 -9.90 -16.18
CA GLY A 129 -4.06 -11.12 -15.69
C GLY A 129 -3.45 -10.94 -14.29
N SER A 130 -3.19 -12.05 -13.60
CA SER A 130 -2.58 -12.04 -12.27
C SER A 130 -1.17 -11.40 -12.26
N ASP A 131 -0.43 -11.55 -13.34
CA ASP A 131 0.88 -10.94 -13.59
C ASP A 131 0.79 -9.41 -13.72
N GLN A 132 -0.22 -8.92 -14.43
CA GLN A 132 -0.49 -7.49 -14.58
C GLN A 132 -0.96 -6.86 -13.27
N ALA A 133 -1.82 -7.56 -12.52
CA ALA A 133 -2.25 -7.12 -11.20
C ALA A 133 -1.05 -7.04 -10.22
N ALA A 134 -0.17 -8.04 -10.22
CA ALA A 134 1.05 -8.03 -9.42
C ALA A 134 1.99 -6.88 -9.82
N LEU A 135 2.15 -6.65 -11.14
CA LEU A 135 2.94 -5.53 -11.65
C LEU A 135 2.40 -4.18 -11.20
N THR A 136 1.07 -3.98 -11.27
CA THR A 136 0.41 -2.75 -10.81
C THR A 136 0.68 -2.50 -9.32
N VAL A 137 0.54 -3.53 -8.48
CA VAL A 137 0.80 -3.43 -7.03
C VAL A 137 2.27 -3.10 -6.76
N PHE A 138 3.18 -3.80 -7.41
CA PHE A 138 4.61 -3.61 -7.24
C PHE A 138 5.07 -2.23 -7.73
N ALA A 139 4.74 -1.88 -8.98
CA ALA A 139 5.19 -0.65 -9.61
C ALA A 139 4.64 0.60 -8.89
N SER A 140 3.37 0.58 -8.47
CA SER A 140 2.81 1.68 -7.67
C SER A 140 3.49 1.82 -6.31
N GLY A 141 3.77 0.71 -5.62
CA GLY A 141 4.50 0.71 -4.35
C GLY A 141 5.90 1.31 -4.49
N GLN A 142 6.64 0.91 -5.52
CA GLN A 142 7.98 1.44 -5.82
C GLN A 142 7.94 2.93 -6.23
N ALA A 143 6.96 3.34 -7.03
CA ALA A 143 6.80 4.74 -7.43
C ALA A 143 6.60 5.66 -6.20
N PHE A 144 5.77 5.26 -5.24
CA PHE A 144 5.58 6.02 -4.00
C PHE A 144 6.82 5.98 -3.10
N ALA A 145 7.53 4.87 -3.03
CA ALA A 145 8.75 4.75 -2.23
C ALA A 145 9.87 5.63 -2.81
N ILE A 146 10.20 5.46 -4.08
CA ILE A 146 11.26 6.22 -4.76
C ILE A 146 10.90 7.70 -4.80
N GLY A 147 9.64 8.05 -5.12
CA GLY A 147 9.19 9.45 -5.11
C GLY A 147 9.40 10.13 -3.76
N ARG A 148 9.17 9.43 -2.65
CA ARG A 148 9.42 9.91 -1.28
C ARG A 148 10.92 10.13 -1.02
N TRP A 149 11.77 9.19 -1.44
CA TRP A 149 13.21 9.31 -1.30
C TRP A 149 13.76 10.48 -2.11
N VAL A 150 13.26 10.67 -3.34
CA VAL A 150 13.63 11.82 -4.18
C VAL A 150 13.25 13.14 -3.51
N CYS A 151 12.03 13.26 -2.97
CA CYS A 151 11.62 14.45 -2.23
C CYS A 151 12.54 14.72 -1.03
N LEU A 152 12.91 13.68 -0.29
CA LEU A 152 13.79 13.82 0.87
C LEU A 152 15.19 14.31 0.46
N VAL A 153 15.77 13.75 -0.60
CA VAL A 153 17.06 14.24 -1.14
C VAL A 153 16.98 15.73 -1.51
N VAL A 154 15.93 16.13 -2.23
CA VAL A 154 15.74 17.52 -2.64
C VAL A 154 15.63 18.44 -1.42
N VAL A 155 14.87 18.07 -0.39
CA VAL A 155 14.70 18.86 0.83
C VAL A 155 16.01 18.96 1.62
N ILE A 156 16.75 17.85 1.78
CA ILE A 156 18.04 17.87 2.46
C ILE A 156 19.05 18.76 1.70
N CYS A 157 19.18 18.57 0.37
CA CYS A 157 20.06 19.41 -0.45
C CYS A 157 19.67 20.90 -0.38
N SER A 158 18.37 21.22 -0.40
CA SER A 158 17.91 22.60 -0.23
C SER A 158 18.27 23.16 1.14
N SER A 159 18.16 22.35 2.20
CA SER A 159 18.56 22.73 3.56
C SER A 159 20.06 23.02 3.63
N MET A 160 20.91 22.16 3.04
CA MET A 160 22.37 22.32 2.99
C MET A 160 22.78 23.61 2.27
N VAL A 161 22.11 23.94 1.17
CA VAL A 161 22.41 25.16 0.39
C VAL A 161 22.05 26.43 1.18
N LEU A 162 20.89 26.43 1.88
CA LEU A 162 20.36 27.62 2.54
C LEU A 162 20.98 27.87 3.93
N ARG A 163 21.39 26.83 4.66
CA ARG A 163 21.82 26.91 6.07
C ARG A 163 23.25 26.44 6.32
N GLY A 164 23.91 25.95 5.29
CA GLY A 164 25.20 25.30 5.43
C GLY A 164 25.05 23.81 5.73
N MET A 165 26.17 23.10 5.63
CA MET A 165 26.24 21.64 5.76
C MET A 165 26.47 21.24 7.22
N THR A 166 25.66 20.30 7.71
CA THR A 166 25.86 19.69 9.03
C THR A 166 26.17 18.21 8.91
N ALA A 167 26.78 17.62 9.94
CA ALA A 167 27.07 16.17 9.98
C ALA A 167 25.80 15.33 9.89
N ILE A 168 24.67 15.83 10.41
CA ILE A 168 23.37 15.16 10.36
C ILE A 168 22.85 15.11 8.92
N ASP A 169 23.02 16.18 8.13
CA ASP A 169 22.58 16.22 6.73
C ASP A 169 23.32 15.15 5.90
N PHE A 170 24.62 14.94 6.13
CA PHE A 170 25.39 13.88 5.47
C PHE A 170 24.89 12.48 5.85
N LEU A 171 24.56 12.25 7.11
CA LEU A 171 24.02 10.97 7.57
C LEU A 171 22.67 10.68 6.95
N GLU A 172 21.76 11.66 6.92
CA GLU A 172 20.43 11.54 6.31
C GLU A 172 20.53 11.34 4.79
N LEU A 173 21.41 12.09 4.12
CA LEU A 173 21.64 11.96 2.68
C LEU A 173 22.22 10.58 2.35
N GLY A 174 23.20 10.10 3.13
CA GLY A 174 23.78 8.77 2.99
C GLY A 174 22.73 7.66 3.16
N GLY A 175 21.93 7.72 4.21
CA GLY A 175 20.83 6.77 4.44
C GLY A 175 19.78 6.79 3.33
N THR A 176 19.44 7.99 2.83
CA THR A 176 18.48 8.15 1.73
C THR A 176 19.06 7.62 0.40
N ALA A 177 20.33 7.86 0.12
CA ALA A 177 21.02 7.33 -1.06
C ALA A 177 21.06 5.79 -1.04
N ILE A 178 21.36 5.18 0.08
CA ILE A 178 21.33 3.72 0.26
C ILE A 178 19.92 3.19 -0.04
N ALA A 179 18.87 3.83 0.49
CA ALA A 179 17.50 3.41 0.26
C ALA A 179 17.07 3.54 -1.21
N LEU A 180 17.50 4.60 -1.90
CA LEU A 180 17.31 4.78 -3.34
C LEU A 180 18.00 3.69 -4.14
N ILE A 181 19.26 3.40 -3.81
CA ILE A 181 20.03 2.34 -4.47
C ILE A 181 19.36 0.98 -4.25
N LEU A 182 18.95 0.65 -3.03
CA LEU A 182 18.26 -0.60 -2.74
C LEU A 182 16.94 -0.71 -3.50
N SER A 183 16.13 0.36 -3.53
CA SER A 183 14.88 0.39 -4.29
C SER A 183 15.12 0.22 -5.79
N GLY A 184 16.13 0.87 -6.34
CA GLY A 184 16.55 0.71 -7.73
C GLY A 184 17.05 -0.71 -8.02
N CYS A 185 17.88 -1.28 -7.14
CA CYS A 185 18.36 -2.67 -7.26
C CYS A 185 17.19 -3.67 -7.27
N ILE A 186 16.22 -3.52 -6.38
CA ILE A 186 15.01 -4.37 -6.36
C ILE A 186 14.30 -4.29 -7.71
N TRP A 187 14.13 -3.08 -8.24
CA TRP A 187 13.49 -2.87 -9.53
C TRP A 187 14.29 -3.54 -10.67
N VAL A 188 15.61 -3.32 -10.72
CA VAL A 188 16.48 -3.91 -11.73
C VAL A 188 16.50 -5.44 -11.64
N ILE A 189 16.61 -6.01 -10.44
CA ILE A 189 16.62 -7.46 -10.22
C ILE A 189 15.31 -8.08 -10.72
N LEU A 190 14.14 -7.46 -10.42
CA LEU A 190 12.85 -7.98 -10.81
C LEU A 190 12.54 -7.79 -12.31
N SER A 191 13.14 -6.80 -12.97
CA SER A 191 12.96 -6.53 -14.40
C SER A 191 13.99 -7.22 -15.32
N SER A 192 15.12 -7.71 -14.78
CA SER A 192 16.22 -8.29 -15.57
C SER A 192 16.25 -9.81 -15.49
N ASP A 193 16.85 -10.44 -16.50
CA ASP A 193 17.14 -11.88 -16.53
C ASP A 193 18.47 -12.24 -15.82
N SER A 194 18.85 -11.49 -14.79
CA SER A 194 20.08 -11.71 -14.03
C SER A 194 20.06 -13.04 -13.26
N ARG A 195 21.24 -13.59 -12.97
CA ARG A 195 21.40 -14.82 -12.15
C ARG A 195 20.73 -14.65 -10.78
N MET A 196 20.78 -13.44 -10.21
CA MET A 196 20.19 -13.11 -8.92
C MET A 196 18.65 -13.15 -8.98
N SER A 197 18.08 -12.69 -10.09
CA SER A 197 16.65 -12.80 -10.35
C SER A 197 16.19 -14.24 -10.49
N GLN A 198 16.97 -15.09 -11.16
CA GLN A 198 16.70 -16.53 -11.26
C GLN A 198 16.79 -17.22 -9.90
N ALA A 199 17.76 -16.87 -9.04
CA ALA A 199 17.86 -17.40 -7.68
C ALA A 199 16.64 -17.06 -6.81
N VAL A 200 16.16 -15.82 -6.87
CA VAL A 200 14.94 -15.37 -6.17
C VAL A 200 13.72 -16.17 -6.66
N LEU A 201 13.64 -16.44 -7.95
CA LEU A 201 12.56 -17.24 -8.53
C LEU A 201 12.60 -18.70 -8.10
N HIS A 202 13.77 -19.34 -8.13
CA HIS A 202 13.94 -20.70 -7.65
C HIS A 202 13.56 -20.82 -6.16
N PHE A 203 13.91 -19.80 -5.35
CA PHE A 203 13.49 -19.75 -3.95
C PHE A 203 11.96 -19.66 -3.82
N ALA A 204 11.31 -18.78 -4.59
CA ALA A 204 9.86 -18.63 -4.60
C ALA A 204 9.15 -19.90 -5.13
N GLU A 205 9.67 -20.54 -6.20
CA GLU A 205 9.20 -21.83 -6.70
C GLU A 205 9.27 -22.91 -5.63
N ASN A 206 10.39 -23.00 -4.91
CA ASN A 206 10.57 -23.98 -3.84
C ASN A 206 9.62 -23.76 -2.66
N LEU A 207 9.30 -22.51 -2.35
CA LEU A 207 8.34 -22.17 -1.29
C LEU A 207 6.92 -22.59 -1.67
N ILE A 208 6.51 -22.38 -2.93
CA ILE A 208 5.19 -22.73 -3.47
C ILE A 208 5.04 -24.25 -3.65
N THR A 209 6.10 -24.94 -4.07
CA THR A 209 6.06 -26.40 -4.29
C THR A 209 6.09 -27.22 -3.02
N ARG A 210 6.58 -26.67 -1.90
CA ARG A 210 6.50 -27.33 -0.58
C ARG A 210 5.07 -27.49 -0.08
N THR A 211 4.13 -26.68 -0.57
CA THR A 211 2.73 -26.64 -0.10
C THR A 211 1.78 -27.53 -0.91
N SER A 212 2.17 -28.09 -2.08
CA SER A 212 1.27 -28.90 -2.93
C SER A 212 2.00 -30.05 -3.60
N ARG A 213 1.71 -31.30 -3.20
CA ARG A 213 2.36 -32.51 -3.72
C ARG A 213 1.84 -33.04 -5.06
N THR A 214 0.66 -32.64 -5.55
CA THR A 214 -0.05 -33.39 -6.62
C THR A 214 -0.23 -32.69 -7.97
N GLU A 215 -0.01 -31.38 -8.09
CA GLU A 215 -0.18 -30.64 -9.36
C GLU A 215 1.07 -29.86 -9.80
N GLY A 216 2.25 -30.33 -9.42
CA GLY A 216 3.47 -29.53 -9.40
C GLY A 216 4.01 -29.04 -10.76
N ALA A 217 3.81 -29.80 -11.86
CA ALA A 217 4.43 -29.47 -13.16
C ALA A 217 3.65 -28.38 -13.91
N PHE A 218 2.33 -28.52 -14.01
CA PHE A 218 1.47 -27.54 -14.71
C PHE A 218 1.44 -26.20 -13.98
N ARG A 219 1.38 -26.22 -12.65
CA ARG A 219 1.42 -25.03 -11.81
C ARG A 219 2.76 -24.29 -11.92
N ARG A 220 3.89 -25.04 -12.01
CA ARG A 220 5.23 -24.47 -12.25
C ARG A 220 5.35 -23.80 -13.62
N ALA A 221 4.86 -24.44 -14.68
CA ALA A 221 4.90 -23.87 -16.03
C ALA A 221 4.08 -22.56 -16.10
N ARG A 222 2.87 -22.57 -15.53
CA ARG A 222 2.00 -21.39 -15.45
C ARG A 222 2.62 -20.26 -14.63
N PHE A 223 3.28 -20.59 -13.51
CA PHE A 223 3.99 -19.63 -12.66
C PHE A 223 5.17 -19.00 -13.41
N ARG A 224 6.01 -19.80 -14.09
CA ARG A 224 7.12 -19.30 -14.92
C ARG A 224 6.64 -18.38 -16.04
N ALA A 225 5.58 -18.76 -16.75
CA ALA A 225 4.99 -17.91 -17.78
C ALA A 225 4.46 -16.58 -17.22
N SER A 226 3.83 -16.60 -16.05
CA SER A 226 3.37 -15.39 -15.36
C SER A 226 4.53 -14.47 -14.97
N ILE A 227 5.63 -15.03 -14.48
CA ILE A 227 6.83 -14.25 -14.12
C ILE A 227 7.48 -13.63 -15.35
N HIS A 228 7.58 -14.38 -16.45
CA HIS A 228 8.16 -13.83 -17.67
C HIS A 228 7.34 -12.63 -18.18
N ARG A 229 5.99 -12.72 -18.15
CA ARG A 229 5.12 -11.59 -18.50
C ARG A 229 5.26 -10.41 -17.52
N PHE A 230 5.36 -10.70 -16.22
CA PHE A 230 5.63 -9.66 -15.20
C PHE A 230 6.93 -8.92 -15.49
N ARG A 231 8.02 -9.65 -15.80
CA ARG A 231 9.33 -9.07 -16.09
C ARG A 231 9.33 -8.21 -17.34
N SER A 232 8.77 -8.71 -18.43
CA SER A 232 8.66 -7.93 -19.67
C SER A 232 7.85 -6.66 -19.46
N GLY A 233 6.76 -6.73 -18.69
CA GLY A 233 5.99 -5.57 -18.29
C GLY A 233 6.77 -4.60 -17.41
N ALA A 234 7.52 -5.11 -16.41
CA ALA A 234 8.36 -4.30 -15.53
C ALA A 234 9.49 -3.58 -16.32
N ASN A 235 10.15 -4.28 -17.24
CA ASN A 235 11.19 -3.69 -18.09
C ASN A 235 10.64 -2.57 -18.98
N LEU A 236 9.47 -2.79 -19.59
CA LEU A 236 8.79 -1.77 -20.39
C LEU A 236 8.45 -0.52 -19.55
N LEU A 237 7.92 -0.71 -18.33
CA LEU A 237 7.62 0.39 -17.42
C LEU A 237 8.87 1.18 -17.04
N VAL A 238 9.99 0.50 -16.72
CA VAL A 238 11.25 1.15 -16.40
C VAL A 238 11.71 2.04 -17.56
N ARG A 239 11.74 1.47 -18.76
CA ARG A 239 12.28 2.18 -19.93
C ARG A 239 11.43 3.35 -20.39
N GLN A 240 10.12 3.22 -20.33
CA GLN A 240 9.22 4.19 -20.95
C GLN A 240 8.51 5.12 -19.97
N ARG A 241 8.23 4.66 -18.73
CA ARG A 241 7.32 5.35 -17.79
C ARG A 241 7.89 5.62 -16.40
N ALA A 242 9.09 5.12 -16.09
CA ALA A 242 9.67 5.29 -14.75
C ALA A 242 9.73 6.77 -14.29
N PRO A 243 10.21 7.74 -15.09
CA PRO A 243 10.27 9.12 -14.65
C PRO A 243 8.87 9.69 -14.35
N HIS A 244 7.86 9.35 -15.15
CA HIS A 244 6.48 9.81 -14.92
C HIS A 244 5.87 9.14 -13.67
N LEU A 245 6.15 7.86 -13.43
CA LEU A 245 5.73 7.13 -12.23
C LEU A 245 6.36 7.73 -10.97
N ILE A 246 7.66 7.93 -10.99
CA ILE A 246 8.42 8.52 -9.87
C ILE A 246 7.96 9.95 -9.64
N GLY A 247 7.82 10.74 -10.70
CA GLY A 247 7.32 12.10 -10.63
C GLY A 247 5.94 12.18 -9.99
N ALA A 248 4.97 11.38 -10.45
CA ALA A 248 3.65 11.34 -9.84
C ALA A 248 3.68 10.89 -8.37
N GLY A 249 4.54 9.93 -8.01
CA GLY A 249 4.77 9.52 -6.62
C GLY A 249 5.38 10.64 -5.76
N ALA A 250 6.35 11.37 -6.29
CA ALA A 250 6.97 12.52 -5.63
C ALA A 250 5.95 13.67 -5.43
N PHE A 251 5.17 13.98 -6.47
CA PHE A 251 4.08 14.97 -6.39
C PHE A 251 3.08 14.61 -5.29
N SER A 252 2.63 13.35 -5.26
CA SER A 252 1.74 12.89 -4.19
C SER A 252 2.34 13.07 -2.80
N THR A 253 3.63 12.82 -2.64
CA THR A 253 4.34 12.98 -1.37
C THR A 253 4.47 14.45 -0.99
N LEU A 254 4.83 15.30 -1.94
CA LEU A 254 4.98 16.74 -1.75
C LEU A 254 3.66 17.39 -1.34
N PHE A 255 2.55 17.11 -2.05
CA PHE A 255 1.24 17.67 -1.69
C PHE A 255 0.73 17.15 -0.35
N GLY A 256 1.08 15.91 0.03
CA GLY A 256 0.83 15.42 1.38
C GLY A 256 1.61 16.19 2.47
N ALA A 257 2.84 16.60 2.19
CA ALA A 257 3.65 17.43 3.08
C ALA A 257 3.14 18.87 3.14
N LEU A 258 2.68 19.43 2.01
CA LEU A 258 2.15 20.79 1.95
C LEU A 258 0.90 20.99 2.81
N ILE A 259 0.12 19.95 3.06
CA ILE A 259 -0.99 20.00 4.03
C ILE A 259 -0.48 20.46 5.41
N LEU A 260 0.64 19.90 5.88
CA LEU A 260 1.23 20.28 7.16
C LEU A 260 1.80 21.71 7.12
N VAL A 261 2.45 22.06 6.02
CA VAL A 261 2.99 23.44 5.84
C VAL A 261 1.88 24.46 5.96
N ILE A 262 0.77 24.29 5.24
CA ILE A 262 -0.37 25.21 5.24
C ILE A 262 -0.98 25.35 6.64
N VAL A 263 -1.17 24.22 7.33
CA VAL A 263 -1.79 24.24 8.67
C VAL A 263 -0.85 24.89 9.70
N VAL A 264 0.45 24.61 9.65
CA VAL A 264 1.42 25.22 10.56
C VAL A 264 1.55 26.70 10.29
N ASP A 265 1.58 27.13 9.02
CA ASP A 265 1.69 28.54 8.64
C ASP A 265 0.47 29.36 9.07
N ASP A 266 -0.74 28.78 8.93
CA ASP A 266 -2.00 29.45 9.33
C ASP A 266 -2.17 29.54 10.87
N LEU A 267 -1.69 28.54 11.62
CA LEU A 267 -1.88 28.48 13.08
C LEU A 267 -0.70 29.06 13.88
N SER A 268 0.51 29.11 13.30
CA SER A 268 1.70 29.54 14.02
C SER A 268 1.94 31.03 13.90
N PRO A 269 2.04 31.77 15.03
CA PRO A 269 2.42 33.17 14.99
C PRO A 269 3.91 33.37 14.62
N ALA A 270 4.73 32.33 14.75
CA ALA A 270 6.14 32.35 14.43
C ALA A 270 6.37 31.87 12.97
N ALA A 271 7.26 32.54 12.25
CA ALA A 271 7.68 32.12 10.92
C ALA A 271 8.53 30.85 11.01
N ILE A 272 7.90 29.68 10.84
CA ILE A 272 8.59 28.40 10.79
C ILE A 272 9.06 28.13 9.37
N SER A 273 10.29 27.68 9.24
CA SER A 273 10.82 27.37 7.91
C SER A 273 10.06 26.20 7.25
N THR A 274 9.55 26.43 6.05
CA THR A 274 8.89 25.41 5.23
C THR A 274 9.77 24.17 5.03
N ILE A 275 11.09 24.35 4.89
CA ILE A 275 12.05 23.24 4.72
C ILE A 275 12.07 22.35 5.95
N ASP A 276 11.99 22.91 7.17
CA ASP A 276 11.99 22.10 8.39
C ASP A 276 10.70 21.30 8.54
N ILE A 277 9.56 21.88 8.18
CA ILE A 277 8.28 21.17 8.17
C ILE A 277 8.30 20.01 7.17
N LEU A 278 8.79 20.27 5.94
CA LEU A 278 8.94 19.24 4.91
C LEU A 278 9.90 18.14 5.35
N ARG A 279 11.04 18.50 5.96
CA ARG A 279 12.03 17.56 6.49
C ARG A 279 11.42 16.69 7.59
N ALA A 280 10.76 17.30 8.57
CA ALA A 280 10.07 16.59 9.65
C ALA A 280 9.07 15.54 9.10
N TYR A 281 8.22 15.95 8.15
CA TYR A 281 7.27 15.05 7.50
C TYR A 281 7.95 13.90 6.77
N LEU A 282 8.94 14.20 5.93
CA LEU A 282 9.60 13.20 5.09
C LEU A 282 10.39 12.18 5.92
N LEU A 283 11.11 12.64 6.96
CA LEU A 283 11.82 11.77 7.88
C LEU A 283 10.85 10.86 8.66
N ALA A 284 9.74 11.40 9.16
CA ALA A 284 8.70 10.61 9.81
C ALA A 284 8.12 9.54 8.88
N ARG A 285 7.86 9.89 7.61
CA ARG A 285 7.37 8.95 6.59
C ARG A 285 8.38 7.86 6.24
N VAL A 286 9.65 8.17 6.29
CA VAL A 286 10.74 7.21 6.08
C VAL A 286 10.85 6.27 7.28
N ALA A 287 10.94 6.81 8.49
CA ALA A 287 11.05 6.01 9.72
C ALA A 287 9.90 4.99 9.83
N THR A 288 8.67 5.41 9.50
CA THR A 288 7.49 4.53 9.55
C THR A 288 7.45 3.48 8.44
N SER A 289 8.24 3.61 7.38
CA SER A 289 8.33 2.58 6.32
C SER A 289 8.92 1.26 6.82
N PHE A 290 9.67 1.30 7.91
CA PHE A 290 10.31 0.13 8.53
C PHE A 290 9.49 -0.47 9.68
N ILE A 291 8.46 0.22 10.14
CA ILE A 291 7.63 -0.20 11.28
C ILE A 291 6.25 -0.61 10.77
N PRO A 292 5.90 -1.91 10.79
CA PRO A 292 4.62 -2.39 10.28
C PRO A 292 3.48 -2.10 11.26
N THR A 293 3.08 -0.84 11.40
CA THR A 293 1.89 -0.46 12.16
C THR A 293 0.70 -0.30 11.23
N PRO A 294 -0.52 -0.74 11.61
CA PRO A 294 -1.73 -0.54 10.81
C PRO A 294 -1.95 0.96 10.55
N GLY A 295 -1.96 1.36 9.28
CA GLY A 295 -2.13 2.78 8.88
C GLY A 295 -1.05 3.75 9.40
N GLY A 296 0.02 3.26 10.04
CA GLY A 296 1.05 4.10 10.66
C GLY A 296 0.56 4.86 11.89
N VAL A 297 -0.59 4.48 12.48
CA VAL A 297 -1.19 5.19 13.62
C VAL A 297 -0.26 5.16 14.82
N GLY A 298 -0.12 6.31 15.46
CA GLY A 298 0.73 6.54 16.62
C GLY A 298 2.19 6.80 16.26
N VAL A 299 2.84 5.93 15.49
CA VAL A 299 4.27 6.07 15.16
C VAL A 299 4.50 7.22 14.17
N LEU A 300 3.71 7.27 13.10
CA LEU A 300 3.81 8.38 12.14
C LEU A 300 3.38 9.70 12.78
N ASP A 301 2.32 9.68 13.56
CA ASP A 301 1.78 10.86 14.22
C ASP A 301 2.77 11.46 15.21
N GLY A 302 3.31 10.60 16.08
CA GLY A 302 4.33 11.00 17.05
C GLY A 302 5.61 11.47 16.36
N ALA A 303 6.05 10.81 15.29
CA ALA A 303 7.25 11.21 14.56
C ALA A 303 7.06 12.56 13.84
N ILE A 304 5.89 12.83 13.23
CA ILE A 304 5.60 14.14 12.63
C ILE A 304 5.54 15.22 13.73
N ALA A 305 4.77 14.97 14.81
CA ALA A 305 4.65 15.94 15.90
C ALA A 305 6.00 16.27 16.54
N ALA A 306 6.82 15.25 16.84
CA ALA A 306 8.17 15.44 17.37
C ALA A 306 9.05 16.23 16.41
N GLY A 307 9.01 15.90 15.10
CA GLY A 307 9.76 16.65 14.09
C GLY A 307 9.33 18.11 13.99
N LEU A 308 8.03 18.41 14.05
CA LEU A 308 7.52 19.79 14.06
C LEU A 308 7.94 20.54 15.32
N ILE A 309 7.87 19.90 16.50
CA ILE A 309 8.31 20.50 17.77
C ILE A 309 9.82 20.80 17.72
N THR A 310 10.63 19.90 17.19
CA THR A 310 12.08 20.16 17.01
C THR A 310 12.36 21.27 16.00
N ALA A 311 11.46 21.49 15.03
CA ALA A 311 11.51 22.63 14.11
C ALA A 311 11.04 23.96 14.75
N GLY A 312 10.62 23.95 16.02
CA GLY A 312 10.19 25.14 16.77
C GLY A 312 8.69 25.40 16.76
N VAL A 313 7.89 24.44 16.27
CA VAL A 313 6.42 24.55 16.32
C VAL A 313 5.93 24.27 17.75
N GLU A 314 5.01 25.07 18.24
CA GLU A 314 4.37 24.83 19.54
C GLU A 314 3.67 23.45 19.57
N PRO A 315 3.78 22.69 20.68
CA PRO A 315 3.21 21.33 20.76
C PRO A 315 1.72 21.23 20.45
N SER A 316 0.91 22.23 20.83
CA SER A 316 -0.53 22.28 20.52
C SER A 316 -0.78 22.44 19.02
N ILE A 317 -0.03 23.30 18.35
CA ILE A 317 -0.10 23.54 16.91
C ILE A 317 0.42 22.31 16.15
N ALA A 318 1.53 21.71 16.59
CA ALA A 318 2.08 20.50 15.98
C ALA A 318 1.05 19.34 16.01
N LEU A 319 0.38 19.15 17.14
CA LEU A 319 -0.67 18.12 17.25
C LEU A 319 -1.89 18.47 16.39
N SER A 320 -2.31 19.74 16.36
CA SER A 320 -3.39 20.23 15.50
C SER A 320 -3.11 19.94 14.03
N ALA A 321 -1.89 20.25 13.57
CA ALA A 321 -1.46 19.97 12.20
C ALA A 321 -1.50 18.48 11.87
N VAL A 322 -1.07 17.62 12.80
CA VAL A 322 -1.15 16.16 12.63
C VAL A 322 -2.60 15.68 12.56
N ILE A 323 -3.50 16.21 13.40
CA ILE A 323 -4.93 15.82 13.39
C ILE A 323 -5.57 16.22 12.06
N VAL A 324 -5.36 17.43 11.58
CA VAL A 324 -5.87 17.89 10.27
C VAL A 324 -5.29 17.02 9.14
N TYR A 325 -3.98 16.79 9.14
CA TYR A 325 -3.33 15.91 8.18
C TYR A 325 -3.98 14.51 8.16
N ARG A 326 -4.29 13.94 9.34
CA ARG A 326 -4.95 12.63 9.45
C ARG A 326 -6.40 12.65 8.98
N ALA A 327 -7.13 13.72 9.20
CA ALA A 327 -8.48 13.84 8.68
C ALA A 327 -8.49 13.64 7.14
N PHE A 328 -7.56 14.28 6.43
CA PHE A 328 -7.47 14.19 4.97
C PHE A 328 -6.74 12.94 4.45
N THR A 329 -5.75 12.41 5.17
CA THR A 329 -4.92 11.30 4.65
C THR A 329 -5.27 9.94 5.23
N PHE A 330 -6.08 9.90 6.28
CA PHE A 330 -6.51 8.67 6.96
C PHE A 330 -8.04 8.53 6.95
N ALA A 331 -8.78 9.47 7.57
CA ALA A 331 -10.22 9.34 7.73
C ALA A 331 -10.97 9.46 6.40
N LEU A 332 -10.67 10.48 5.61
CA LEU A 332 -11.32 10.73 4.33
C LEU A 332 -11.09 9.60 3.30
N PRO A 333 -9.88 9.03 3.14
CA PRO A 333 -9.67 7.84 2.32
C PRO A 333 -10.42 6.59 2.80
N ILE A 334 -10.61 6.40 4.11
CA ILE A 334 -11.43 5.29 4.62
C ILE A 334 -12.88 5.46 4.14
N ALA A 335 -13.46 6.64 4.31
CA ALA A 335 -14.83 6.93 3.89
C ALA A 335 -15.00 6.81 2.37
N LEU A 336 -14.14 7.49 1.61
CA LEU A 336 -14.17 7.50 0.15
C LEU A 336 -13.90 6.11 -0.44
N GLY A 337 -12.88 5.42 0.04
CA GLY A 337 -12.51 4.09 -0.48
C GLY A 337 -13.54 3.03 -0.15
N SER A 338 -14.19 3.11 1.03
CA SER A 338 -15.30 2.24 1.38
C SER A 338 -16.52 2.47 0.48
N LEU A 339 -16.86 3.75 0.23
CA LEU A 339 -17.95 4.11 -0.68
C LEU A 339 -17.68 3.63 -2.11
N LEU A 340 -16.47 3.90 -2.62
CA LEU A 340 -16.07 3.45 -3.96
C LEU A 340 -16.08 1.93 -4.10
N TYR A 341 -15.69 1.21 -3.06
CA TYR A 341 -15.76 -0.26 -3.05
C TYR A 341 -17.19 -0.77 -3.07
N LEU A 342 -18.10 -0.12 -2.33
CA LEU A 342 -19.52 -0.49 -2.30
C LEU A 342 -20.19 -0.23 -3.65
N VAL A 343 -19.94 0.92 -4.28
CA VAL A 343 -20.44 1.24 -5.62
C VAL A 343 -19.91 0.23 -6.63
N TRP A 344 -18.61 0.00 -6.64
CA TRP A 344 -17.98 -0.95 -7.56
C TRP A 344 -18.54 -2.39 -7.38
N ARG A 345 -18.83 -2.80 -6.14
CA ARG A 345 -19.41 -4.12 -5.85
C ARG A 345 -20.86 -4.24 -6.36
N ARG A 346 -21.65 -3.16 -6.35
CA ARG A 346 -23.02 -3.16 -6.86
C ARG A 346 -23.07 -3.35 -8.37
N ASP A 347 -22.23 -2.64 -9.10
CA ASP A 347 -22.12 -2.78 -10.56
C ASP A 347 -21.77 -4.23 -10.94
N ASP A 348 -20.95 -4.89 -10.16
CA ASP A 348 -20.49 -6.26 -10.31
C ASP A 348 -21.61 -7.32 -10.10
N VAL A 349 -22.53 -7.07 -9.17
CA VAL A 349 -23.69 -7.96 -8.94
C VAL A 349 -24.69 -7.84 -10.10
N GLN A 350 -24.91 -6.63 -10.61
CA GLN A 350 -25.83 -6.41 -11.73
C GLN A 350 -25.33 -6.99 -13.05
N GLU A 351 -24.02 -6.95 -13.31
CA GLU A 351 -23.41 -7.59 -14.50
C GLU A 351 -23.56 -9.12 -14.45
N ASN A 352 -23.35 -9.74 -13.28
CA ASN A 352 -23.51 -11.19 -13.12
C ASN A 352 -24.98 -11.66 -13.15
N GLU A 353 -25.93 -10.82 -12.79
CA GLU A 353 -27.37 -11.12 -12.90
C GLU A 353 -27.90 -10.88 -14.31
N ALA A 354 -27.21 -10.08 -15.13
CA ALA A 354 -27.59 -9.76 -16.51
C ALA A 354 -27.03 -10.76 -17.55
N GLU A 355 -26.06 -11.61 -17.21
CA GLU A 355 -25.70 -12.76 -18.05
C GLU A 355 -26.76 -13.85 -17.84
N PRO A 356 -27.61 -14.14 -18.86
CA PRO A 356 -28.55 -15.25 -18.75
C PRO A 356 -27.73 -16.54 -18.56
N GLU A 357 -28.11 -17.37 -17.59
CA GLU A 357 -27.72 -18.77 -17.58
C GLU A 357 -28.03 -19.33 -18.97
N ASP A 358 -27.02 -19.52 -19.76
CA ASP A 358 -27.09 -20.34 -20.97
C ASP A 358 -27.41 -21.75 -20.49
N ASP A 359 -28.73 -21.99 -20.35
CA ASP A 359 -29.28 -23.28 -20.02
C ASP A 359 -28.91 -24.22 -21.16
N GLY A 360 -27.81 -24.92 -20.95
CA GLY A 360 -27.26 -25.94 -21.84
C GLY A 360 -28.20 -27.14 -22.03
N SER A 361 -29.50 -26.91 -22.18
CA SER A 361 -30.49 -27.88 -22.61
C SER A 361 -30.67 -27.86 -24.13
N THR A 362 -29.59 -28.00 -24.88
CA THR A 362 -29.68 -28.63 -26.21
C THR A 362 -29.48 -30.11 -26.02
N THR A 363 -30.56 -30.80 -25.78
CA THR A 363 -30.69 -32.23 -26.04
C THR A 363 -30.17 -32.54 -27.44
N PRO A 364 -29.29 -33.56 -27.61
CA PRO A 364 -29.00 -34.04 -28.95
C PRO A 364 -30.25 -34.75 -29.45
N ASP A 365 -30.87 -34.12 -30.42
CA ASP A 365 -31.95 -34.75 -31.21
C ASP A 365 -31.36 -35.97 -31.91
N SER A 366 -31.82 -37.13 -31.43
CA SER A 366 -31.63 -38.39 -32.09
C SER A 366 -32.52 -38.41 -33.31
N ASP A 367 -31.97 -38.20 -34.48
CA ASP A 367 -32.66 -38.64 -35.68
C ASP A 367 -31.78 -39.60 -36.49
N ASP A 368 -32.40 -40.70 -36.62
CA ASP A 368 -32.06 -41.95 -37.26
C ASP A 368 -32.15 -41.80 -38.77
N GLY A 369 -31.37 -42.54 -39.53
CA GLY A 369 -31.80 -42.76 -40.87
C GLY A 369 -30.76 -42.63 -41.98
N THR A 370 -30.00 -43.75 -42.15
CA THR A 370 -29.73 -44.38 -43.47
C THR A 370 -29.46 -43.48 -44.67
N SER A 371 -28.31 -43.55 -45.21
CA SER A 371 -28.00 -44.11 -46.55
C SER A 371 -26.60 -43.71 -47.03
N ASP A 372 -25.76 -44.70 -47.12
CA ASP A 372 -24.68 -44.78 -48.09
C ASP A 372 -25.33 -44.89 -49.51
N PRO A 373 -24.79 -44.50 -50.65
CA PRO A 373 -23.48 -44.90 -51.10
C PRO A 373 -22.70 -43.99 -52.07
N LEU A 374 -21.39 -44.20 -52.10
CA LEU A 374 -20.50 -44.31 -53.26
C LEU A 374 -20.49 -43.20 -54.37
N LEU A 375 -19.25 -42.79 -54.70
CA LEU A 375 -18.64 -42.62 -56.01
C LEU A 375 -18.52 -41.23 -56.65
N HIS A 376 -17.28 -41.05 -57.06
CA HIS A 376 -16.65 -40.31 -58.19
C HIS A 376 -16.14 -38.90 -57.89
N ALA A 377 -14.82 -38.85 -57.80
CA ALA A 377 -13.86 -38.46 -58.85
C ALA A 377 -13.94 -36.99 -59.33
N ALA A 378 -12.98 -36.23 -58.91
CA ALA A 378 -12.00 -35.50 -59.75
C ALA A 378 -11.11 -34.64 -58.84
#